data_dd73a1d4b18653e648bd26f294b1a112
#
_entry.id   dd73a1d4b18653e648bd26f294b1a112
#
_cell.length_a   1.000
_cell.length_b   1.000
_cell.length_c   1.000
_cell.angle_alpha   90.00
_cell.angle_beta   90.00
_cell.angle_gamma   90.00
#
_symmetry.space_group_name_H-M   'P 1'
#
loop_
_entity.id
_entity.type
_entity.pdbx_description
1 polymer ?
#
loop_
_entity_poly.entity_id
_entity_poly.type
_entity_poly.pdbx_seq_one_letter_code
_entity_poly.pdbx_strand_id
1 'polypeptide(L)'
;MILVSWNGGSDNIREALNTGTDQLLMWPFSTTQLGARVDALVNDRKPFIETEDYMGPDRRNLEKRGGKQNSVEVPNALRAKVRQQPDLAPSREALEAARDSLERIKIANVARRISTIAKVLRQRCDDQKFMQARASRELAAVLTSLGVVREALDITELHHMHPFCTSVEQVVSQLLLDAPELDGKGLALLEQ
;
A
#
# COMPACT_ATOMS: atom_id res chain seq x y z
N MET A 1 8.31 9.37 12.20
CA MET A 1 9.75 9.57 11.82
C MET A 1 9.92 10.93 11.17
N ILE A 2 10.96 11.70 11.56
CA ILE A 2 11.36 12.93 10.85
C ILE A 2 12.60 12.59 10.00
N LEU A 3 12.54 12.78 8.71
CA LEU A 3 13.68 12.66 7.81
C LEU A 3 14.31 14.04 7.63
N VAL A 4 15.63 14.12 7.74
CA VAL A 4 16.39 15.35 7.45
C VAL A 4 17.10 15.18 6.13
N SER A 5 16.93 16.15 5.22
CA SER A 5 17.60 16.17 3.92
C SER A 5 18.27 17.52 3.69
N TRP A 6 19.44 17.52 3.08
CA TRP A 6 20.16 18.72 2.61
C TRP A 6 20.05 18.90 1.09
N ASN A 7 19.41 17.98 0.41
CA ASN A 7 19.16 18.08 -1.03
C ASN A 7 17.70 18.42 -1.31
N GLY A 8 17.45 19.64 -1.78
CA GLY A 8 16.11 20.19 -2.07
C GLY A 8 15.57 19.89 -3.46
N GLY A 9 16.22 19.03 -4.24
CA GLY A 9 15.72 18.63 -5.55
C GLY A 9 14.35 17.92 -5.45
N SER A 10 13.44 18.21 -6.38
CA SER A 10 12.07 17.66 -6.38
C SER A 10 12.03 16.14 -6.31
N ASP A 11 12.96 15.46 -6.99
CA ASP A 11 13.02 13.99 -7.05
C ASP A 11 13.47 13.40 -5.71
N ASN A 12 14.48 14.00 -5.08
CA ASN A 12 14.95 13.58 -3.76
C ASN A 12 13.88 13.80 -2.67
N ILE A 13 13.14 14.92 -2.76
CA ILE A 13 12.00 15.17 -1.86
C ILE A 13 10.92 14.10 -2.07
N ARG A 14 10.61 13.77 -3.31
CA ARG A 14 9.62 12.73 -3.62
C ARG A 14 10.06 11.36 -3.12
N GLU A 15 11.30 10.99 -3.34
CA GLU A 15 11.89 9.76 -2.83
C GLU A 15 11.83 9.70 -1.31
N ALA A 16 12.27 10.77 -0.63
CA ALA A 16 12.19 10.91 0.82
C ALA A 16 10.75 10.77 1.35
N LEU A 17 9.76 11.32 0.65
CA LEU A 17 8.36 11.21 1.00
C LEU A 17 7.82 9.80 0.75
N ASN A 18 8.29 9.10 -0.27
CA ASN A 18 7.88 7.75 -0.60
C ASN A 18 8.40 6.70 0.38
N THR A 19 9.43 7.02 1.19
CA THR A 19 9.87 6.13 2.29
C THR A 19 8.85 5.99 3.43
N GLY A 20 7.70 6.69 3.37
CA GLY A 20 6.69 6.65 4.44
C GLY A 20 7.06 7.51 5.66
N THR A 21 8.00 8.45 5.53
CA THR A 21 8.36 9.37 6.62
C THR A 21 7.16 10.21 7.05
N ASP A 22 6.98 10.46 8.34
CA ASP A 22 5.89 11.35 8.81
C ASP A 22 6.14 12.80 8.42
N GLN A 23 7.36 13.28 8.57
CA GLN A 23 7.76 14.68 8.34
C GLN A 23 9.10 14.75 7.60
N LEU A 24 9.26 15.74 6.75
CA LEU A 24 10.52 16.09 6.10
C LEU A 24 11.01 17.44 6.61
N LEU A 25 12.30 17.53 6.94
CA LEU A 25 12.95 18.75 7.38
C LEU A 25 14.18 19.01 6.50
N MET A 26 14.26 20.19 5.91
CA MET A 26 15.37 20.57 5.05
C MET A 26 16.48 21.25 5.87
N TRP A 27 17.71 20.80 5.66
CA TRP A 27 18.88 21.43 6.24
C TRP A 27 19.34 22.64 5.39
N PRO A 28 19.73 23.78 6.00
CA PRO A 28 19.73 24.06 7.43
C PRO A 28 18.33 24.39 7.96
N PHE A 29 18.05 24.03 9.21
CA PHE A 29 16.77 24.30 9.86
C PHE A 29 16.96 24.97 11.23
N SER A 30 15.98 25.72 11.68
CA SER A 30 15.96 26.32 13.01
C SER A 30 15.36 25.38 14.05
N THR A 31 15.63 25.65 15.33
CA THR A 31 15.00 24.95 16.47
C THR A 31 13.47 25.08 16.44
N THR A 32 12.96 26.24 16.00
CA THR A 32 11.52 26.48 15.84
C THR A 32 10.91 25.56 14.76
N GLN A 33 11.59 25.38 13.64
CA GLN A 33 11.13 24.47 12.58
C GLN A 33 11.12 23.00 13.06
N LEU A 34 12.16 22.58 13.76
CA LEU A 34 12.20 21.25 14.35
C LEU A 34 11.07 21.06 15.38
N GLY A 35 10.90 22.05 16.28
CA GLY A 35 9.83 22.04 17.28
C GLY A 35 8.44 21.89 16.65
N ALA A 36 8.15 22.64 15.60
CA ALA A 36 6.88 22.53 14.88
C ALA A 36 6.65 21.14 14.25
N ARG A 37 7.70 20.47 13.76
CA ARG A 37 7.58 19.09 13.23
C ARG A 37 7.35 18.07 14.32
N VAL A 38 8.01 18.23 15.47
CA VAL A 38 7.79 17.36 16.63
C VAL A 38 6.38 17.56 17.17
N ASP A 39 5.92 18.81 17.30
CA ASP A 39 4.58 19.12 17.77
C ASP A 39 3.49 18.51 16.87
N ALA A 40 3.64 18.61 15.56
CA ALA A 40 2.75 17.97 14.60
C ALA A 40 2.72 16.42 14.76
N LEU A 41 3.86 15.79 15.07
CA LEU A 41 3.89 14.35 15.33
C LEU A 41 3.23 13.95 16.64
N VAL A 42 3.32 14.81 17.65
CA VAL A 42 2.74 14.56 18.97
C VAL A 42 1.24 14.77 18.98
N ASN A 43 0.77 15.84 18.36
CA ASN A 43 -0.61 16.32 18.52
C ASN A 43 -1.50 16.10 17.29
N ASP A 44 -0.94 16.06 16.07
CA ASP A 44 -1.66 16.00 14.80
C ASP A 44 -1.02 15.00 13.84
N ARG A 45 -0.68 13.82 14.33
CA ARG A 45 -0.14 12.76 13.49
C ARG A 45 -1.19 12.28 12.51
N LYS A 46 -0.86 12.29 11.22
CA LYS A 46 -1.77 11.84 10.16
C LYS A 46 -2.02 10.34 10.23
N PRO A 47 -3.24 9.88 9.90
CA PRO A 47 -3.51 8.47 9.73
C PRO A 47 -2.66 7.89 8.59
N PHE A 48 -2.39 6.60 8.67
CA PHE A 48 -1.60 5.89 7.67
C PHE A 48 -2.49 5.28 6.61
N ILE A 49 -1.98 5.26 5.40
CA ILE A 49 -2.55 4.53 4.28
C ILE A 49 -1.55 3.51 3.79
N GLU A 50 -2.05 2.45 3.22
CA GLU A 50 -1.26 1.48 2.50
C GLU A 50 -1.79 1.31 1.09
N THR A 51 -0.87 1.41 0.14
CA THR A 51 -1.06 1.12 -1.28
C THR A 51 -0.01 0.10 -1.69
N GLU A 52 0.02 -0.30 -2.95
CA GLU A 52 1.00 -1.26 -3.44
C GLU A 52 2.46 -0.76 -3.29
N ASP A 53 2.67 0.54 -3.60
CA ASP A 53 4.00 1.14 -3.67
C ASP A 53 4.29 2.10 -2.50
N TYR A 54 3.35 2.27 -1.57
CA TYR A 54 3.50 3.24 -0.51
C TYR A 54 2.77 2.82 0.77
N MET A 55 3.50 2.81 1.87
CA MET A 55 2.95 2.74 3.23
C MET A 55 3.43 3.95 4.02
N GLY A 56 2.50 4.74 4.54
CA GLY A 56 2.87 5.94 5.30
C GLY A 56 1.70 6.88 5.55
N PRO A 57 1.99 8.09 6.10
CA PRO A 57 0.96 9.08 6.42
C PRO A 57 0.15 9.49 5.19
N ASP A 58 -1.15 9.61 5.35
CA ASP A 58 -2.01 10.12 4.27
C ASP A 58 -1.70 11.59 3.97
N ARG A 59 -1.14 11.83 2.79
CA ARG A 59 -0.75 13.16 2.31
C ARG A 59 -1.73 13.74 1.31
N ARG A 60 -2.81 13.01 1.01
CA ARG A 60 -3.81 13.46 0.06
C ARG A 60 -4.63 14.60 0.67
N ASN A 61 -5.00 15.55 -0.18
CA ASN A 61 -5.96 16.58 0.22
C ASN A 61 -7.37 15.96 0.20
N LEU A 62 -7.87 15.61 1.38
CA LEU A 62 -9.18 14.95 1.56
C LEU A 62 -10.35 15.83 1.10
N GLU A 63 -10.18 17.16 1.09
CA GLU A 63 -11.22 18.10 0.65
C GLU A 63 -11.47 18.03 -0.87
N LYS A 64 -10.43 17.65 -1.65
CA LYS A 64 -10.51 17.62 -3.12
C LYS A 64 -10.95 16.26 -3.69
N ARG A 65 -10.89 15.19 -2.92
CA ARG A 65 -11.22 13.83 -3.36
C ARG A 65 -12.15 13.19 -2.34
N GLY A 66 -13.44 13.54 -2.40
CA GLY A 66 -14.46 13.01 -1.51
C GLY A 66 -14.39 11.48 -1.37
N GLY A 67 -13.94 11.02 -0.23
CA GLY A 67 -13.89 9.61 0.15
C GLY A 67 -12.89 9.38 1.28
N LYS A 68 -13.35 8.96 2.45
CA LYS A 68 -12.53 8.27 3.44
C LYS A 68 -12.07 6.96 2.82
N GLN A 69 -10.97 7.00 2.08
CA GLN A 69 -10.27 5.77 1.71
C GLN A 69 -9.60 5.20 2.95
N ASN A 70 -9.59 3.88 3.05
CA ASN A 70 -9.04 3.05 4.10
C ASN A 70 -7.74 3.61 4.68
N SER A 71 -7.84 4.43 5.71
CA SER A 71 -6.72 4.94 6.49
C SER A 71 -6.82 4.40 7.91
N VAL A 72 -5.68 4.15 8.53
CA VAL A 72 -5.58 3.60 9.88
C VAL A 72 -4.91 4.63 10.79
N GLU A 73 -5.53 4.91 11.91
CA GLU A 73 -4.90 5.66 12.98
C GLU A 73 -3.86 4.77 13.67
N VAL A 74 -2.59 5.08 13.44
CA VAL A 74 -1.49 4.34 14.06
C VAL A 74 -1.24 4.87 15.46
N PRO A 75 -1.19 4.00 16.49
CA PRO A 75 -0.96 4.41 17.86
C PRO A 75 0.32 5.24 18.03
N ASN A 76 0.24 6.31 18.83
CA ASN A 76 1.30 7.31 18.95
C ASN A 76 2.08 7.22 20.27
N ALA A 77 3.10 6.36 20.30
CA ALA A 77 3.99 6.21 21.45
C ALA A 77 4.81 7.49 21.78
N LEU A 78 5.06 8.34 20.77
CA LEU A 78 5.80 9.59 20.97
C LEU A 78 5.00 10.56 21.85
N ARG A 79 3.68 10.60 21.67
CA ARG A 79 2.78 11.45 22.50
C ARG A 79 2.88 11.11 23.96
N ALA A 80 2.86 9.83 24.32
CA ALA A 80 2.99 9.36 25.69
C ALA A 80 4.36 9.77 26.30
N LYS A 81 5.44 9.60 25.53
CA LYS A 81 6.81 9.95 25.97
C LYS A 81 6.98 11.45 26.20
N VAL A 82 6.53 12.28 25.24
CA VAL A 82 6.68 13.75 25.33
C VAL A 82 5.85 14.33 26.47
N ARG A 83 4.66 13.77 26.72
CA ARG A 83 3.78 14.20 27.81
C ARG A 83 4.15 13.60 29.18
N GLN A 84 5.13 12.72 29.22
CA GLN A 84 5.52 11.98 30.44
C GLN A 84 4.33 11.23 31.08
N GLN A 85 3.44 10.72 30.25
CA GLN A 85 2.23 10.01 30.64
C GLN A 85 2.30 8.56 30.15
N PRO A 86 2.90 7.64 30.93
CA PRO A 86 3.05 6.23 30.55
C PRO A 86 1.69 5.55 30.24
N ASP A 87 0.64 5.98 30.92
CA ASP A 87 -0.71 5.45 30.74
C ASP A 87 -1.29 5.73 29.34
N LEU A 88 -0.75 6.72 28.63
CA LEU A 88 -1.10 7.00 27.23
C LEU A 88 -0.24 6.21 26.23
N ALA A 89 0.71 5.40 26.72
CA ALA A 89 1.49 4.55 25.84
C ALA A 89 0.59 3.50 25.19
N PRO A 90 0.68 3.30 23.86
CA PRO A 90 -0.13 2.29 23.20
C PRO A 90 0.21 0.91 23.74
N SER A 91 -0.80 0.11 24.01
CA SER A 91 -0.62 -1.28 24.38
C SER A 91 -0.06 -2.09 23.20
N ARG A 92 0.48 -3.28 23.50
CA ARG A 92 0.95 -4.19 22.45
C ARG A 92 -0.19 -4.62 21.53
N GLU A 93 -1.36 -4.89 22.10
CA GLU A 93 -2.56 -5.28 21.36
C GLU A 93 -3.01 -4.16 20.40
N ALA A 94 -2.94 -2.88 20.83
CA ALA A 94 -3.28 -1.74 19.96
C ALA A 94 -2.32 -1.61 18.78
N LEU A 95 -1.03 -1.90 18.98
CA LEU A 95 -0.03 -1.90 17.91
C LEU A 95 -0.24 -3.05 16.93
N GLU A 96 -0.53 -4.24 17.44
CA GLU A 96 -0.82 -5.44 16.64
C GLU A 96 -2.12 -5.23 15.83
N ALA A 97 -3.18 -4.70 16.43
CA ALA A 97 -4.44 -4.39 15.73
C ALA A 97 -4.26 -3.35 14.61
N ALA A 98 -3.43 -2.31 14.84
CA ALA A 98 -3.14 -1.33 13.81
C ALA A 98 -2.35 -1.94 12.65
N ARG A 99 -1.39 -2.83 12.93
CA ARG A 99 -0.64 -3.57 11.94
C ARG A 99 -1.54 -4.49 11.12
N ASP A 100 -2.37 -5.30 11.77
CA ASP A 100 -3.32 -6.18 11.10
C ASP A 100 -4.27 -5.38 10.19
N SER A 101 -4.75 -4.22 10.64
CA SER A 101 -5.59 -3.33 9.84
C SER A 101 -4.88 -2.83 8.57
N LEU A 102 -3.60 -2.48 8.64
CA LEU A 102 -2.80 -2.07 7.49
C LEU A 102 -2.63 -3.23 6.50
N GLU A 103 -2.28 -4.43 7.00
CA GLU A 103 -2.13 -5.61 6.13
C GLU A 103 -3.44 -5.99 5.44
N ARG A 104 -4.60 -5.89 6.12
CA ARG A 104 -5.92 -6.09 5.50
C ARG A 104 -6.20 -5.07 4.38
N ILE A 105 -5.81 -3.81 4.56
CA ILE A 105 -5.94 -2.79 3.53
C ILE A 105 -5.07 -3.13 2.32
N LYS A 106 -3.85 -3.59 2.54
CA LYS A 106 -2.91 -4.04 1.50
C LYS A 106 -3.53 -5.17 0.67
N ILE A 107 -4.00 -6.22 1.34
CA ILE A 107 -4.66 -7.35 0.70
C ILE A 107 -5.85 -6.87 -0.16
N ALA A 108 -6.72 -6.02 0.39
CA ALA A 108 -7.87 -5.49 -0.33
C ALA A 108 -7.48 -4.60 -1.54
N ASN A 109 -6.37 -3.86 -1.45
CA ASN A 109 -5.88 -3.05 -2.55
C ASN A 109 -5.34 -3.91 -3.68
N VAL A 110 -4.57 -4.97 -3.35
CA VAL A 110 -4.06 -5.93 -4.35
C VAL A 110 -5.22 -6.68 -5.01
N ALA A 111 -6.20 -7.16 -4.26
CA ALA A 111 -7.37 -7.84 -4.80
C ALA A 111 -8.13 -6.93 -5.80
N ARG A 112 -8.33 -5.66 -5.47
CA ARG A 112 -8.94 -4.68 -6.38
C ARG A 112 -8.10 -4.47 -7.66
N ARG A 113 -6.78 -4.43 -7.52
CA ARG A 113 -5.89 -4.31 -8.68
C ARG A 113 -6.00 -5.53 -9.60
N ILE A 114 -5.94 -6.74 -9.05
CA ILE A 114 -6.12 -7.98 -9.81
C ILE A 114 -7.44 -7.95 -10.58
N SER A 115 -8.54 -7.62 -9.91
CA SER A 115 -9.86 -7.47 -10.55
C SER A 115 -9.86 -6.42 -11.67
N THR A 116 -9.17 -5.29 -11.47
CA THR A 116 -9.08 -4.24 -12.49
C THR A 116 -8.28 -4.71 -13.71
N ILE A 117 -7.15 -5.38 -13.49
CA ILE A 117 -6.33 -5.94 -14.58
C ILE A 117 -7.14 -6.98 -15.36
N ALA A 118 -7.81 -7.90 -14.67
CA ALA A 118 -8.66 -8.91 -15.30
C ALA A 118 -9.74 -8.29 -16.18
N LYS A 119 -10.44 -7.26 -15.69
CA LYS A 119 -11.44 -6.51 -16.47
C LYS A 119 -10.87 -5.85 -17.72
N VAL A 120 -9.70 -5.20 -17.60
CA VAL A 120 -9.05 -4.53 -18.74
C VAL A 120 -8.61 -5.55 -19.78
N LEU A 121 -8.00 -6.66 -19.37
CA LEU A 121 -7.58 -7.72 -20.28
C LEU A 121 -8.79 -8.35 -20.99
N ARG A 122 -9.87 -8.63 -20.25
CA ARG A 122 -11.11 -9.19 -20.84
C ARG A 122 -11.78 -8.24 -21.82
N GLN A 123 -11.83 -6.94 -21.52
CA GLN A 123 -12.41 -5.95 -22.43
C GLN A 123 -11.59 -5.77 -23.71
N ARG A 124 -10.33 -6.15 -23.71
CA ARG A 124 -9.39 -5.97 -24.83
C ARG A 124 -8.84 -7.28 -25.38
N CYS A 125 -9.44 -8.41 -25.04
CA CYS A 125 -8.96 -9.72 -25.54
C CYS A 125 -8.98 -9.81 -27.07
N ASP A 126 -9.87 -9.08 -27.75
CA ASP A 126 -9.95 -9.05 -29.23
C ASP A 126 -8.91 -8.09 -29.85
N ASP A 127 -8.24 -7.25 -29.08
CA ASP A 127 -7.18 -6.35 -29.55
C ASP A 127 -5.82 -7.07 -29.50
N GLN A 128 -5.50 -7.79 -30.58
CA GLN A 128 -4.24 -8.54 -30.70
C GLN A 128 -2.99 -7.70 -30.38
N LYS A 129 -2.93 -6.44 -30.81
CA LYS A 129 -1.78 -5.57 -30.57
C LYS A 129 -1.63 -5.25 -29.08
N PHE A 130 -2.74 -4.98 -28.41
CA PHE A 130 -2.75 -4.74 -26.98
C PHE A 130 -2.35 -6.00 -26.21
N MET A 131 -2.92 -7.15 -26.57
CA MET A 131 -2.64 -8.42 -25.90
C MET A 131 -1.16 -8.81 -26.03
N GLN A 132 -0.60 -8.75 -27.25
CA GLN A 132 0.83 -9.02 -27.46
C GLN A 132 1.76 -8.06 -26.73
N ALA A 133 1.39 -6.77 -26.62
CA ALA A 133 2.25 -5.77 -26.01
C ALA A 133 2.16 -5.70 -24.46
N ARG A 134 1.00 -6.05 -23.89
CA ARG A 134 0.72 -5.77 -22.49
C ARG A 134 0.26 -6.95 -21.64
N ALA A 135 -0.43 -7.94 -22.19
CA ALA A 135 -1.03 -9.01 -21.39
C ALA A 135 0.00 -9.73 -20.51
N SER A 136 1.11 -10.17 -21.08
CA SER A 136 2.17 -10.85 -20.34
C SER A 136 2.75 -9.99 -19.21
N ARG A 137 2.91 -8.68 -19.43
CA ARG A 137 3.42 -7.75 -18.43
C ARG A 137 2.43 -7.55 -17.29
N GLU A 138 1.16 -7.38 -17.59
CA GLU A 138 0.11 -7.18 -16.58
C GLU A 138 -0.10 -8.47 -15.76
N LEU A 139 -0.10 -9.64 -16.40
CA LEU A 139 -0.18 -10.93 -15.71
C LEU A 139 1.04 -11.19 -14.81
N ALA A 140 2.25 -10.87 -15.27
CA ALA A 140 3.44 -10.98 -14.45
C ALA A 140 3.38 -10.04 -13.22
N ALA A 141 2.84 -8.82 -13.38
CA ALA A 141 2.61 -7.91 -12.26
C ALA A 141 1.61 -8.48 -11.24
N VAL A 142 0.58 -9.20 -11.68
CA VAL A 142 -0.36 -9.90 -10.79
C VAL A 142 0.36 -10.96 -9.97
N LEU A 143 1.24 -11.78 -10.56
CA LEU A 143 2.02 -12.79 -9.83
C LEU A 143 2.90 -12.14 -8.74
N THR A 144 3.56 -11.04 -9.06
CA THR A 144 4.35 -10.29 -8.09
C THR A 144 3.48 -9.80 -6.93
N SER A 145 2.31 -9.24 -7.24
CA SER A 145 1.36 -8.74 -6.24
C SER A 145 0.80 -9.88 -5.34
N LEU A 146 0.56 -11.06 -5.90
CA LEU A 146 0.13 -12.24 -5.13
C LEU A 146 1.21 -12.72 -4.13
N GLY A 147 2.50 -12.62 -4.49
CA GLY A 147 3.59 -12.87 -3.55
C GLY A 147 3.53 -11.96 -2.32
N VAL A 148 3.30 -10.67 -2.53
CA VAL A 148 3.12 -9.68 -1.46
C VAL A 148 1.89 -9.99 -0.59
N VAL A 149 0.78 -10.42 -1.20
CA VAL A 149 -0.42 -10.84 -0.43
C VAL A 149 -0.12 -12.07 0.41
N ARG A 150 0.60 -13.05 -0.11
CA ARG A 150 0.95 -14.26 0.63
C ARG A 150 1.72 -13.94 1.91
N GLU A 151 2.72 -13.06 1.83
CA GLU A 151 3.45 -12.59 3.02
C GLU A 151 2.53 -11.88 4.03
N ALA A 152 1.57 -11.08 3.55
CA ALA A 152 0.60 -10.41 4.40
C ALA A 152 -0.38 -11.39 5.06
N LEU A 153 -0.76 -12.47 4.39
CA LEU A 153 -1.62 -13.53 4.94
C LEU A 153 -0.97 -14.27 6.12
N ASP A 154 0.36 -14.44 6.09
CA ASP A 154 1.10 -15.10 7.17
C ASP A 154 1.07 -14.30 8.49
N ILE A 155 0.88 -12.99 8.40
CA ILE A 155 0.89 -12.07 9.54
C ILE A 155 -0.51 -11.82 10.09
N THR A 156 -1.55 -12.08 9.28
CA THR A 156 -2.95 -11.79 9.62
C THR A 156 -3.71 -13.07 9.97
N GLU A 157 -4.90 -12.94 10.55
CA GLU A 157 -5.83 -14.06 10.76
C GLU A 157 -6.39 -14.64 9.44
N LEU A 158 -5.98 -14.09 8.29
CA LEU A 158 -6.45 -14.48 6.96
C LEU A 158 -5.61 -15.62 6.34
N HIS A 159 -4.79 -16.31 7.12
CA HIS A 159 -3.97 -17.44 6.66
C HIS A 159 -4.78 -18.54 5.96
N HIS A 160 -6.06 -18.71 6.29
CA HIS A 160 -6.98 -19.63 5.62
C HIS A 160 -7.21 -19.31 4.13
N MET A 161 -6.83 -18.12 3.66
CA MET A 161 -6.92 -17.70 2.26
C MET A 161 -5.74 -18.13 1.39
N HIS A 162 -4.70 -18.76 1.95
CA HIS A 162 -3.56 -19.29 1.17
C HIS A 162 -3.94 -20.22 0.02
N PRO A 163 -4.87 -21.20 0.19
CA PRO A 163 -5.29 -22.04 -0.92
C PRO A 163 -5.91 -21.27 -2.07
N PHE A 164 -6.67 -20.20 -1.75
CA PHE A 164 -7.24 -19.32 -2.77
C PHE A 164 -6.15 -18.58 -3.54
N CYS A 165 -5.17 -17.97 -2.86
CA CYS A 165 -4.03 -17.32 -3.52
C CYS A 165 -3.27 -18.29 -4.43
N THR A 166 -3.04 -19.51 -3.98
CA THR A 166 -2.38 -20.56 -4.79
C THR A 166 -3.20 -20.87 -6.05
N SER A 167 -4.52 -20.98 -5.94
CA SER A 167 -5.39 -21.24 -7.07
C SER A 167 -5.34 -20.07 -8.09
N VAL A 168 -5.36 -18.82 -7.61
CA VAL A 168 -5.23 -17.64 -8.47
C VAL A 168 -3.86 -17.61 -9.16
N GLU A 169 -2.77 -17.92 -8.44
CA GLU A 169 -1.42 -18.03 -9.03
C GLU A 169 -1.34 -19.07 -10.14
N GLN A 170 -1.95 -20.25 -9.95
CA GLN A 170 -1.99 -21.29 -10.97
C GLN A 170 -2.72 -20.81 -12.22
N VAL A 171 -3.89 -20.18 -12.07
CA VAL A 171 -4.66 -19.62 -13.19
C VAL A 171 -3.86 -18.54 -13.91
N VAL A 172 -3.25 -17.60 -13.18
CA VAL A 172 -2.46 -16.53 -13.81
C VAL A 172 -1.22 -17.08 -14.51
N SER A 173 -0.55 -18.08 -13.93
CA SER A 173 0.61 -18.74 -14.55
C SER A 173 0.23 -19.47 -15.83
N GLN A 174 -0.92 -20.13 -15.87
CA GLN A 174 -1.43 -20.76 -17.09
C GLN A 174 -1.75 -19.71 -18.16
N LEU A 175 -2.47 -18.64 -17.79
CA LEU A 175 -2.78 -17.54 -18.70
C LEU A 175 -1.52 -16.86 -19.24
N LEU A 176 -0.45 -16.79 -18.45
CA LEU A 176 0.83 -16.24 -18.88
C LEU A 176 1.52 -17.12 -19.93
N LEU A 177 1.40 -18.44 -19.83
CA LEU A 177 1.89 -19.38 -20.85
C LEU A 177 1.11 -19.26 -22.15
N ASP A 178 -0.20 -19.02 -22.05
CA ASP A 178 -1.11 -18.91 -23.19
C ASP A 178 -1.20 -17.46 -23.72
N ALA A 179 -0.42 -16.53 -23.17
CA ALA A 179 -0.56 -15.09 -23.38
C ALA A 179 -0.63 -14.60 -24.84
N PRO A 180 -0.03 -15.24 -25.85
CA PRO A 180 -0.22 -14.84 -27.23
C PRO A 180 -1.61 -15.18 -27.80
N GLU A 181 -2.33 -16.14 -27.21
CA GLU A 181 -3.59 -16.71 -27.69
C GLU A 181 -4.73 -16.62 -26.65
N LEU A 182 -4.62 -15.70 -25.69
CA LEU A 182 -5.60 -15.54 -24.60
C LEU A 182 -7.02 -15.32 -25.13
N ASP A 183 -7.92 -16.18 -24.68
CA ASP A 183 -9.36 -16.03 -24.93
C ASP A 183 -10.06 -15.35 -23.72
N GLY A 184 -11.26 -14.83 -23.98
CA GLY A 184 -12.05 -14.15 -22.93
C GLY A 184 -12.56 -15.10 -21.82
N LYS A 185 -12.51 -16.44 -22.00
CA LYS A 185 -12.99 -17.41 -21.01
C LYS A 185 -11.97 -17.61 -19.88
N GLY A 186 -10.67 -17.74 -20.24
CA GLY A 186 -9.62 -17.84 -19.24
C GLY A 186 -9.54 -16.61 -18.33
N LEU A 187 -9.74 -15.41 -18.89
CA LEU A 187 -9.74 -14.16 -18.14
C LEU A 187 -10.94 -14.00 -17.18
N ALA A 188 -12.09 -14.62 -17.50
CA ALA A 188 -13.27 -14.57 -16.65
C ALA A 188 -13.05 -15.28 -15.28
N LEU A 189 -12.11 -16.22 -15.20
CA LEU A 189 -11.76 -16.90 -13.94
C LEU A 189 -11.06 -15.98 -12.93
N LEU A 190 -10.43 -14.89 -13.38
CA LEU A 190 -9.75 -13.93 -12.50
C LEU A 190 -10.72 -12.87 -11.92
N GLU A 191 -11.96 -12.79 -12.40
CA GLU A 191 -12.96 -11.83 -11.92
C GLU A 191 -13.83 -12.39 -10.78
N GLN A 192 -13.84 -13.69 -10.54
CA GLN A 192 -14.62 -14.36 -9.49
C GLN A 192 -13.88 -14.31 -8.16
#